data_6c935bbd41861ec8df5952ac9cb8f5ef
#
_entry.id   6c935bbd41861ec8df5952ac9cb8f5ef
#
_cell.length_a   1.000
_cell.length_b   1.000
_cell.length_c   1.000
_cell.angle_alpha   90.00
_cell.angle_beta   90.00
_cell.angle_gamma   90.00
#
_symmetry.space_group_name_H-M   'P 1'
#
loop_
_entity.id
_entity.type
_entity.pdbx_description
1 polymer ?
#
loop_
_entity_poly.entity_id
_entity_poly.type
_entity_poly.pdbx_seq_one_letter_code
_entity_poly.pdbx_strand_id
1 'polypeptide(L)'
;MTDTAQRPTLEAVAERAGVSRATVSRVVNGAHGVREALAERVRRAVEELGYVPNQAARSLVTRRHQAVAVVAAEPETRVFADPYFAQQLRGISKELTAHDNQLVLLLTEGREDHARVGRYLAGGHVDGALVFSLHLHDPLPGLVRGAGLPTVFGGRPDWDDGGDDVVYVDSDNRGGARAAVRHLAALGRTRIAHIAGPLDQTSAADRLAGFRDVRAPGAGPEPMAHGDFTSHGGERAMRELLDRFPGTDAVFAANDLTAAGALRVLRERGRRVPDDVAVVGFDDMLPVAEQTDPPLTTVRQDIEGMGRLMARLLLRGLDDRTAGDTGTVEDAGTYGDAGTVGGAGGGSVGGTGTPDGGAPATAPPGVILPTTLVRRATA
;
A
#
# COMPACT_ATOMS: atom_id res chain seq x y z
N MET A 1 48.95 4.22 8.80
CA MET A 1 48.28 3.57 9.93
C MET A 1 46.96 4.28 10.08
N THR A 2 45.93 3.77 9.46
CA THR A 2 44.55 4.32 9.57
C THR A 2 43.97 3.77 10.89
N ASP A 3 43.86 4.69 11.85
CA ASP A 3 43.14 4.48 13.10
C ASP A 3 41.67 4.16 12.74
N THR A 4 41.31 2.89 12.84
CA THR A 4 39.91 2.44 12.74
C THR A 4 39.21 2.92 13.99
N ALA A 5 38.63 4.14 13.93
CA ALA A 5 37.83 4.68 15.02
C ALA A 5 36.78 3.62 15.41
N GLN A 6 37.00 2.97 16.52
CA GLN A 6 36.13 1.93 17.05
C GLN A 6 34.78 2.58 17.36
N ARG A 7 33.69 2.07 16.77
CA ARG A 7 32.35 2.63 17.02
C ARG A 7 32.06 2.63 18.50
N PRO A 8 31.54 3.75 19.07
CA PRO A 8 31.19 3.82 20.46
C PRO A 8 30.29 2.66 20.87
N THR A 9 30.52 2.10 22.05
CA THR A 9 29.74 0.99 22.58
C THR A 9 28.77 1.46 23.68
N LEU A 10 27.80 0.62 24.01
CA LEU A 10 26.85 0.89 25.12
C LEU A 10 27.58 1.03 26.46
N GLU A 11 28.72 0.33 26.63
CA GLU A 11 29.63 0.42 27.77
C GLU A 11 30.30 1.79 27.83
N ALA A 12 30.78 2.31 26.72
CA ALA A 12 31.39 3.65 26.63
C ALA A 12 30.39 4.75 27.02
N VAL A 13 29.14 4.62 26.60
CA VAL A 13 28.06 5.53 26.98
C VAL A 13 27.77 5.42 28.49
N ALA A 14 27.76 4.21 29.05
CA ALA A 14 27.52 3.97 30.48
C ALA A 14 28.62 4.62 31.35
N GLU A 15 29.88 4.46 30.95
CA GLU A 15 31.05 5.08 31.61
C GLU A 15 30.97 6.61 31.53
N ARG A 16 30.71 7.15 30.32
CA ARG A 16 30.60 8.61 30.09
C ARG A 16 29.44 9.26 30.86
N ALA A 17 28.30 8.58 30.94
CA ALA A 17 27.12 9.04 31.69
C ALA A 17 27.19 8.76 33.18
N GLY A 18 28.15 7.94 33.68
CA GLY A 18 28.28 7.53 35.08
C GLY A 18 27.03 6.74 35.56
N VAL A 19 26.54 5.80 34.74
CA VAL A 19 25.40 4.95 35.06
C VAL A 19 25.67 3.50 34.67
N SER A 20 24.80 2.57 35.06
CA SER A 20 24.94 1.19 34.63
C SER A 20 24.56 1.01 33.15
N ARG A 21 25.15 -0.02 32.49
CA ARG A 21 24.77 -0.44 31.12
C ARG A 21 23.25 -0.67 31.00
N ALA A 22 22.63 -1.27 32.03
CA ALA A 22 21.19 -1.50 32.05
C ALA A 22 20.39 -0.19 32.05
N THR A 23 20.87 0.87 32.70
CA THR A 23 20.27 2.20 32.68
C THR A 23 20.38 2.83 31.33
N VAL A 24 21.56 2.75 30.66
CA VAL A 24 21.73 3.23 29.26
C VAL A 24 20.78 2.50 28.34
N SER A 25 20.75 1.16 28.40
CA SER A 25 19.87 0.36 27.56
C SER A 25 18.38 0.75 27.70
N ARG A 26 17.92 0.99 28.95
CA ARG A 26 16.54 1.45 29.19
C ARG A 26 16.27 2.81 28.58
N VAL A 27 17.16 3.77 28.74
CA VAL A 27 17.00 5.13 28.21
C VAL A 27 17.01 5.12 26.68
N VAL A 28 17.98 4.42 26.08
CA VAL A 28 18.13 4.32 24.63
C VAL A 28 16.95 3.60 23.97
N ASN A 29 16.34 2.64 24.68
CA ASN A 29 15.17 1.91 24.19
C ASN A 29 13.81 2.54 24.60
N GLY A 30 13.82 3.73 25.20
CA GLY A 30 12.59 4.44 25.57
C GLY A 30 11.80 3.81 26.72
N ALA A 31 12.41 2.93 27.54
CA ALA A 31 11.73 2.26 28.62
C ALA A 31 11.38 3.24 29.77
N HIS A 32 10.17 3.12 30.29
CA HIS A 32 9.73 3.92 31.44
C HIS A 32 10.45 3.52 32.75
N GLY A 33 10.49 4.44 33.73
CA GLY A 33 11.00 4.17 35.06
C GLY A 33 12.46 4.60 35.32
N VAL A 34 13.12 5.28 34.38
CA VAL A 34 14.40 5.94 34.62
C VAL A 34 14.12 7.39 35.04
N ARG A 35 14.77 7.83 36.16
CA ARG A 35 14.65 9.22 36.61
C ARG A 35 15.15 10.19 35.54
N GLU A 36 14.41 11.26 35.27
CA GLU A 36 14.68 12.20 34.15
C GLU A 36 16.12 12.74 34.18
N ALA A 37 16.65 13.08 35.37
CA ALA A 37 18.03 13.55 35.51
C ALA A 37 19.08 12.52 35.05
N LEU A 38 18.79 11.21 35.17
CA LEU A 38 19.68 10.16 34.67
C LEU A 38 19.47 9.95 33.16
N ALA A 39 18.25 10.04 32.68
CA ALA A 39 17.93 9.95 31.25
C ALA A 39 18.62 11.06 30.48
N GLU A 40 18.61 12.30 30.98
CA GLU A 40 19.27 13.45 30.37
C GLU A 40 20.80 13.28 30.32
N ARG A 41 21.42 12.75 31.35
CA ARG A 41 22.85 12.43 31.34
C ARG A 41 23.21 11.40 30.28
N VAL A 42 22.38 10.38 30.12
CA VAL A 42 22.58 9.35 29.10
C VAL A 42 22.40 9.93 27.70
N ARG A 43 21.33 10.74 27.42
CA ARG A 43 21.13 11.38 26.12
C ARG A 43 22.34 12.25 25.74
N ARG A 44 22.84 13.04 26.66
CA ARG A 44 24.04 13.87 26.43
C ARG A 44 25.28 13.02 26.14
N ALA A 45 25.52 11.94 26.86
CA ALA A 45 26.63 11.03 26.60
C ALA A 45 26.51 10.34 25.21
N VAL A 46 25.29 9.97 24.81
CA VAL A 46 24.99 9.42 23.47
C VAL A 46 25.35 10.43 22.38
N GLU A 47 24.94 11.68 22.55
CA GLU A 47 25.20 12.76 21.61
C GLU A 47 26.71 13.09 21.53
N GLU A 48 27.39 13.25 22.67
CA GLU A 48 28.81 13.55 22.75
C GLU A 48 29.69 12.46 22.11
N LEU A 49 29.32 11.19 22.27
CA LEU A 49 30.08 10.06 21.72
C LEU A 49 29.66 9.71 20.29
N GLY A 50 28.55 10.28 19.78
CA GLY A 50 27.99 9.87 18.50
C GLY A 50 27.54 8.39 18.52
N TYR A 51 27.07 7.90 19.68
CA TYR A 51 26.65 6.52 19.81
C TYR A 51 25.33 6.29 19.05
N VAL A 52 25.35 5.35 18.12
CA VAL A 52 24.16 4.88 17.42
C VAL A 52 23.79 3.50 17.96
N PRO A 53 22.56 3.31 18.49
CA PRO A 53 22.12 2.02 18.95
C PRO A 53 22.26 0.93 17.90
N ASN A 54 22.76 -0.24 18.29
CA ASN A 54 22.83 -1.37 17.36
C ASN A 54 21.42 -1.93 17.12
N GLN A 55 20.92 -1.73 15.90
CA GLN A 55 19.58 -2.18 15.49
C GLN A 55 19.42 -3.71 15.68
N ALA A 56 20.47 -4.50 15.37
CA ALA A 56 20.43 -5.95 15.57
C ALA A 56 20.30 -6.35 17.04
N ALA A 57 20.93 -5.63 17.96
CA ALA A 57 20.78 -5.86 19.39
C ALA A 57 19.40 -5.41 19.89
N ARG A 58 18.86 -4.33 19.32
CA ARG A 58 17.52 -3.83 19.65
C ARG A 58 16.43 -4.80 19.17
N SER A 59 16.54 -5.30 17.94
CA SER A 59 15.56 -6.24 17.39
C SER A 59 15.47 -7.56 18.16
N LEU A 60 16.57 -8.03 18.76
CA LEU A 60 16.58 -9.20 19.65
C LEU A 60 15.75 -8.96 20.93
N VAL A 61 15.71 -7.72 21.44
CA VAL A 61 14.98 -7.37 22.66
C VAL A 61 13.53 -7.03 22.36
N THR A 62 13.29 -6.24 21.31
CA THR A 62 11.95 -5.74 20.96
C THR A 62 11.19 -6.69 20.03
N ARG A 63 11.84 -7.70 19.45
CA ARG A 63 11.34 -8.56 18.38
C ARG A 63 10.82 -7.77 17.16
N ARG A 64 11.30 -6.53 16.98
CA ARG A 64 10.95 -5.64 15.87
C ARG A 64 12.19 -5.12 15.17
N HIS A 65 12.14 -5.14 13.84
CA HIS A 65 13.21 -4.65 12.97
C HIS A 65 13.04 -3.16 12.64
N GLN A 66 11.86 -2.59 12.90
CA GLN A 66 11.48 -1.23 12.50
C GLN A 66 11.69 -1.02 10.99
N ALA A 67 11.36 -2.03 10.22
CA ALA A 67 11.46 -2.04 8.78
C ALA A 67 10.23 -2.72 8.16
N VAL A 68 9.70 -2.11 7.11
CA VAL A 68 8.55 -2.61 6.35
C VAL A 68 8.98 -2.81 4.90
N ALA A 69 8.71 -4.01 4.37
CA ALA A 69 8.89 -4.27 2.95
C ALA A 69 7.77 -3.62 2.14
N VAL A 70 8.15 -2.96 1.06
CA VAL A 70 7.24 -2.45 0.03
C VAL A 70 7.55 -3.21 -1.25
N VAL A 71 6.63 -4.09 -1.66
CA VAL A 71 6.82 -4.99 -2.80
C VAL A 71 5.95 -4.51 -3.95
N ALA A 72 6.57 -4.18 -5.08
CA ALA A 72 5.87 -3.85 -6.32
C ALA A 72 6.08 -4.97 -7.34
N ALA A 73 4.96 -5.55 -7.83
CA ALA A 73 4.95 -6.62 -8.82
C ALA A 73 5.02 -6.07 -10.24
N GLU A 74 6.07 -5.29 -10.52
CA GLU A 74 6.24 -4.60 -11.80
C GLU A 74 7.72 -4.49 -12.17
N PRO A 75 8.02 -4.41 -13.48
CA PRO A 75 9.37 -4.14 -13.94
C PRO A 75 9.93 -2.82 -13.36
N GLU A 76 11.21 -2.82 -13.06
CA GLU A 76 11.93 -1.65 -12.55
C GLU A 76 11.70 -0.43 -13.43
N THR A 77 11.79 -0.58 -14.74
CA THR A 77 11.58 0.49 -15.72
C THR A 77 10.23 1.14 -15.59
N ARG A 78 9.18 0.38 -15.24
CA ARG A 78 7.83 0.89 -15.03
C ARG A 78 7.72 1.62 -13.69
N VAL A 79 8.21 1.02 -12.60
CA VAL A 79 8.11 1.60 -11.25
C VAL A 79 8.74 2.99 -11.19
N PHE A 80 9.87 3.20 -11.88
CA PHE A 80 10.55 4.50 -11.87
C PHE A 80 10.08 5.48 -12.94
N ALA A 81 9.42 5.02 -14.00
CA ALA A 81 8.91 5.89 -15.06
C ALA A 81 7.47 6.38 -14.85
N ASP A 82 6.66 5.65 -14.09
CA ASP A 82 5.26 5.98 -13.85
C ASP A 82 5.11 6.77 -12.53
N PRO A 83 4.64 8.03 -12.57
CA PRO A 83 4.44 8.86 -11.39
C PRO A 83 3.48 8.28 -10.34
N TYR A 84 2.63 7.33 -10.71
CA TYR A 84 1.75 6.61 -9.79
C TYR A 84 2.52 5.98 -8.63
N PHE A 85 3.58 5.23 -8.95
CA PHE A 85 4.40 4.56 -7.94
C PHE A 85 5.11 5.56 -7.02
N ALA A 86 5.63 6.66 -7.57
CA ALA A 86 6.29 7.70 -6.79
C ALA A 86 5.33 8.35 -5.79
N GLN A 87 4.07 8.59 -6.15
CA GLN A 87 3.06 9.15 -5.24
C GLN A 87 2.70 8.16 -4.14
N GLN A 88 2.50 6.88 -4.48
CA GLN A 88 2.17 5.85 -3.51
C GLN A 88 3.30 5.62 -2.51
N LEU A 89 4.55 5.49 -3.01
CA LEU A 89 5.74 5.36 -2.17
C LEU A 89 5.94 6.58 -1.25
N ARG A 90 5.62 7.80 -1.72
CA ARG A 90 5.68 9.01 -0.90
C ARG A 90 4.71 8.94 0.27
N GLY A 91 3.47 8.49 0.03
CA GLY A 91 2.47 8.31 1.09
C GLY A 91 2.93 7.29 2.14
N ILE A 92 3.40 6.13 1.67
CA ILE A 92 3.95 5.07 2.53
C ILE A 92 5.14 5.58 3.35
N SER A 93 6.12 6.21 2.68
CA SER A 93 7.35 6.71 3.33
C SER A 93 7.06 7.73 4.42
N LYS A 94 6.14 8.67 4.17
CA LYS A 94 5.74 9.67 5.17
C LYS A 94 5.15 9.03 6.44
N GLU A 95 4.28 8.03 6.27
CA GLU A 95 3.65 7.37 7.42
C GLU A 95 4.65 6.50 8.19
N LEU A 96 5.50 5.73 7.48
CA LEU A 96 6.52 4.89 8.11
C LEU A 96 7.55 5.74 8.87
N THR A 97 8.04 6.84 8.28
CA THR A 97 8.99 7.75 8.92
C THR A 97 8.40 8.40 10.18
N ALA A 98 7.12 8.78 10.15
CA ALA A 98 6.44 9.34 11.32
C ALA A 98 6.35 8.36 12.52
N HIS A 99 6.56 7.06 12.26
CA HIS A 99 6.55 5.99 13.25
C HIS A 99 7.93 5.30 13.41
N ASP A 100 9.02 5.97 13.05
CA ASP A 100 10.39 5.46 13.13
C ASP A 100 10.62 4.12 12.43
N ASN A 101 9.90 3.85 11.34
CA ASN A 101 10.06 2.65 10.52
C ASN A 101 10.77 2.97 9.20
N GLN A 102 11.64 2.04 8.77
CA GLN A 102 12.34 2.12 7.49
C GLN A 102 11.51 1.48 6.37
N LEU A 103 11.60 2.03 5.16
CA LEU A 103 11.02 1.47 3.96
C LEU A 103 12.09 0.66 3.22
N VAL A 104 11.81 -0.60 2.93
CA VAL A 104 12.64 -1.48 2.10
C VAL A 104 11.88 -1.78 0.81
N LEU A 105 12.31 -1.17 -0.31
CA LEU A 105 11.68 -1.40 -1.62
C LEU A 105 12.19 -2.68 -2.25
N LEU A 106 11.27 -3.57 -2.62
CA LEU A 106 11.54 -4.82 -3.32
C LEU A 106 10.75 -4.84 -4.63
N LEU A 107 11.45 -5.00 -5.75
CA LEU A 107 10.85 -5.07 -7.07
C LEU A 107 10.90 -6.51 -7.57
N THR A 108 9.85 -6.93 -8.28
CA THR A 108 9.76 -8.31 -8.81
C THR A 108 9.34 -8.29 -10.26
N GLU A 109 10.14 -8.94 -11.09
CA GLU A 109 9.85 -9.17 -12.49
C GLU A 109 10.16 -10.65 -12.82
N GLY A 110 9.18 -11.54 -12.59
CA GLY A 110 9.31 -12.94 -12.92
C GLY A 110 9.79 -13.84 -11.76
N ARG A 111 9.93 -15.15 -12.06
CA ARG A 111 10.06 -16.21 -11.05
C ARG A 111 11.30 -16.13 -10.15
N GLU A 112 12.43 -15.68 -10.70
CA GLU A 112 13.68 -15.60 -9.93
C GLU A 112 13.60 -14.52 -8.86
N ASP A 113 13.02 -13.38 -9.21
CA ASP A 113 12.80 -12.27 -8.29
C ASP A 113 11.79 -12.65 -7.21
N HIS A 114 10.69 -13.32 -7.56
CA HIS A 114 9.74 -13.81 -6.58
C HIS A 114 10.40 -14.73 -5.55
N ALA A 115 11.24 -15.67 -5.99
CA ALA A 115 11.97 -16.54 -5.08
C ALA A 115 12.97 -15.79 -4.19
N ARG A 116 13.65 -14.76 -4.73
CA ARG A 116 14.56 -13.89 -3.99
C ARG A 116 13.82 -13.08 -2.93
N VAL A 117 12.72 -12.42 -3.32
CA VAL A 117 11.86 -11.64 -2.41
C VAL A 117 11.25 -12.54 -1.34
N GLY A 118 10.72 -13.71 -1.70
CA GLY A 118 10.18 -14.67 -0.74
C GLY A 118 11.20 -15.09 0.33
N ARG A 119 12.46 -15.39 -0.07
CA ARG A 119 13.53 -15.69 0.89
C ARG A 119 13.87 -14.50 1.79
N TYR A 120 13.88 -13.28 1.26
CA TYR A 120 14.13 -12.08 2.05
C TYR A 120 13.04 -11.86 3.10
N LEU A 121 11.77 -11.98 2.69
CA LEU A 121 10.61 -11.84 3.57
C LEU A 121 10.61 -12.90 4.68
N ALA A 122 10.89 -14.18 4.33
CA ALA A 122 10.98 -15.26 5.31
C ALA A 122 12.22 -15.17 6.22
N GLY A 123 13.22 -14.37 5.84
CA GLY A 123 14.46 -14.20 6.61
C GLY A 123 14.34 -13.31 7.86
N GLY A 124 13.16 -12.78 8.16
CA GLY A 124 12.92 -11.98 9.36
C GLY A 124 13.67 -10.64 9.36
N HIS A 125 13.80 -9.98 8.21
CA HIS A 125 14.46 -8.68 8.09
C HIS A 125 13.49 -7.49 8.17
N VAL A 126 12.19 -7.77 8.12
CA VAL A 126 11.11 -6.77 8.14
C VAL A 126 9.98 -7.25 9.04
N ASP A 127 9.21 -6.31 9.57
CA ASP A 127 8.11 -6.58 10.50
C ASP A 127 6.79 -6.86 9.77
N GLY A 128 6.67 -6.41 8.53
CA GLY A 128 5.48 -6.58 7.71
C GLY A 128 5.72 -6.20 6.26
N ALA A 129 4.71 -6.35 5.42
CA ALA A 129 4.78 -6.07 3.99
C ALA A 129 3.60 -5.23 3.49
N LEU A 130 3.88 -4.33 2.56
CA LEU A 130 2.91 -3.64 1.72
C LEU A 130 3.13 -4.13 0.30
N VAL A 131 2.10 -4.68 -0.34
CA VAL A 131 2.21 -5.29 -1.68
C VAL A 131 1.22 -4.62 -2.60
N PHE A 132 1.64 -4.17 -3.78
CA PHE A 132 0.75 -3.53 -4.74
C PHE A 132 1.13 -3.84 -6.19
N SER A 133 0.22 -3.47 -7.12
CA SER A 133 0.35 -3.75 -8.55
C SER A 133 0.40 -5.25 -8.86
N LEU A 134 -0.46 -6.02 -8.19
CA LEU A 134 -0.57 -7.46 -8.41
C LEU A 134 -1.24 -7.76 -9.74
N HIS A 135 -0.70 -8.75 -10.43
CA HIS A 135 -1.31 -9.38 -11.58
C HIS A 135 -2.07 -10.66 -11.19
N LEU A 136 -2.98 -11.08 -12.03
CA LEU A 136 -3.72 -12.33 -11.83
C LEU A 136 -2.74 -13.52 -11.74
N HIS A 137 -2.95 -14.42 -10.78
CA HIS A 137 -2.06 -15.54 -10.50
C HIS A 137 -0.64 -15.18 -10.04
N ASP A 138 -0.43 -13.96 -9.52
CA ASP A 138 0.83 -13.57 -8.92
C ASP A 138 1.15 -14.44 -7.70
N PRO A 139 2.38 -15.01 -7.58
CA PRO A 139 2.75 -15.83 -6.45
C PRO A 139 3.04 -15.05 -5.15
N LEU A 140 3.20 -13.73 -5.22
CA LEU A 140 3.54 -12.88 -4.06
C LEU A 140 2.58 -13.03 -2.87
N PRO A 141 1.25 -13.08 -3.06
CA PRO A 141 0.33 -13.28 -1.93
C PRO A 141 0.60 -14.58 -1.18
N GLY A 142 0.88 -15.66 -1.89
CA GLY A 142 1.27 -16.94 -1.28
C GLY A 142 2.62 -16.86 -0.55
N LEU A 143 3.59 -16.14 -1.10
CA LEU A 143 4.91 -15.99 -0.51
C LEU A 143 4.86 -15.16 0.79
N VAL A 144 4.12 -14.05 0.83
CA VAL A 144 3.99 -13.24 2.07
C VAL A 144 3.22 -13.98 3.15
N ARG A 145 2.17 -14.74 2.79
CA ARG A 145 1.46 -15.62 3.73
C ARG A 145 2.37 -16.72 4.28
N GLY A 146 3.14 -17.37 3.40
CA GLY A 146 4.11 -18.40 3.80
C GLY A 146 5.22 -17.89 4.73
N ALA A 147 5.57 -16.60 4.62
CA ALA A 147 6.49 -15.93 5.52
C ALA A 147 5.85 -15.54 6.88
N GLY A 148 4.53 -15.66 7.03
CA GLY A 148 3.80 -15.28 8.26
C GLY A 148 3.79 -13.78 8.54
N LEU A 149 4.10 -12.95 7.56
CA LEU A 149 4.19 -11.50 7.72
C LEU A 149 2.80 -10.84 7.68
N PRO A 150 2.49 -9.92 8.60
CA PRO A 150 1.40 -8.98 8.45
C PRO A 150 1.51 -8.26 7.11
N THR A 151 0.43 -8.24 6.35
CA THR A 151 0.46 -7.69 4.99
C THR A 151 -0.79 -6.87 4.69
N VAL A 152 -0.59 -5.72 4.03
CA VAL A 152 -1.67 -4.91 3.46
C VAL A 152 -1.45 -4.77 1.96
N PHE A 153 -2.51 -5.01 1.18
CA PHE A 153 -2.46 -4.94 -0.27
C PHE A 153 -2.96 -3.58 -0.79
N GLY A 154 -2.30 -3.06 -1.80
CA GLY A 154 -2.74 -1.92 -2.58
C GLY A 154 -3.41 -2.40 -3.87
N GLY A 155 -4.72 -2.17 -3.95
CA GLY A 155 -5.59 -2.80 -4.92
C GLY A 155 -6.29 -4.03 -4.35
N ARG A 156 -7.53 -4.26 -4.77
CA ARG A 156 -8.31 -5.43 -4.37
C ARG A 156 -7.69 -6.69 -4.99
N PRO A 157 -7.29 -7.67 -4.19
CA PRO A 157 -6.83 -8.94 -4.73
C PRO A 157 -7.97 -9.69 -5.43
N ASP A 158 -7.63 -10.42 -6.49
CA ASP A 158 -8.57 -11.28 -7.23
C ASP A 158 -8.08 -12.75 -7.17
N TRP A 159 -8.16 -13.34 -6.00
CA TRP A 159 -7.92 -14.77 -5.82
C TRP A 159 -9.07 -15.42 -5.06
N ASP A 160 -9.46 -16.59 -5.52
CA ASP A 160 -10.64 -17.34 -5.00
C ASP A 160 -10.44 -17.91 -3.59
N ASP A 161 -9.19 -18.04 -3.11
CA ASP A 161 -8.83 -18.61 -1.82
C ASP A 161 -8.47 -17.55 -0.75
N GLY A 162 -8.76 -16.28 -1.05
CA GLY A 162 -8.62 -15.18 -0.11
C GLY A 162 -9.59 -15.36 1.05
N GLY A 163 -9.11 -15.92 2.17
CA GLY A 163 -9.88 -15.95 3.40
C GLY A 163 -10.34 -14.53 3.79
N ASP A 164 -11.35 -14.44 4.64
CA ASP A 164 -11.99 -13.20 5.12
C ASP A 164 -11.00 -12.21 5.79
N ASP A 165 -9.72 -12.57 5.93
CA ASP A 165 -8.70 -11.82 6.68
C ASP A 165 -7.73 -10.98 5.80
N VAL A 166 -8.00 -10.82 4.49
CA VAL A 166 -7.11 -10.05 3.60
C VAL A 166 -7.38 -8.56 3.72
N VAL A 167 -6.42 -7.82 4.28
CA VAL A 167 -6.51 -6.35 4.40
C VAL A 167 -5.99 -5.69 3.12
N TYR A 168 -6.83 -4.86 2.49
CA TYR A 168 -6.45 -4.10 1.31
C TYR A 168 -7.02 -2.68 1.30
N VAL A 169 -6.37 -1.81 0.54
CA VAL A 169 -6.83 -0.45 0.22
C VAL A 169 -6.90 -0.34 -1.30
N ASP A 170 -8.05 0.05 -1.83
CA ASP A 170 -8.25 0.27 -3.26
C ASP A 170 -9.03 1.56 -3.52
N SER A 171 -9.10 1.99 -4.77
CA SER A 171 -9.93 3.10 -5.21
C SER A 171 -11.23 2.58 -5.84
N ASP A 172 -12.30 3.39 -5.82
CA ASP A 172 -13.53 3.07 -6.56
C ASP A 172 -13.29 3.16 -8.09
N ASN A 173 -12.57 2.16 -8.60
CA ASN A 173 -12.20 2.07 -10.01
C ASN A 173 -13.44 2.00 -10.91
N ARG A 174 -14.43 1.18 -10.53
CA ARG A 174 -15.66 0.99 -11.31
C ARG A 174 -16.54 2.24 -11.29
N GLY A 175 -16.71 2.86 -10.13
CA GLY A 175 -17.50 4.09 -9.98
C GLY A 175 -16.86 5.27 -10.69
N GLY A 176 -15.53 5.43 -10.58
CA GLY A 176 -14.77 6.44 -11.30
C GLY A 176 -14.88 6.30 -12.82
N ALA A 177 -14.75 5.08 -13.35
CA ALA A 177 -14.93 4.80 -14.77
C ALA A 177 -16.35 5.12 -15.23
N ARG A 178 -17.38 4.74 -14.45
CA ARG A 178 -18.78 5.13 -14.74
C ARG A 178 -18.96 6.65 -14.80
N ALA A 179 -18.32 7.38 -13.87
CA ALA A 179 -18.38 8.84 -13.84
C ALA A 179 -17.73 9.44 -15.10
N ALA A 180 -16.57 8.94 -15.52
CA ALA A 180 -15.89 9.34 -16.76
C ALA A 180 -16.76 9.14 -18.00
N VAL A 181 -17.32 7.94 -18.17
CA VAL A 181 -18.12 7.60 -19.35
C VAL A 181 -19.47 8.35 -19.36
N ARG A 182 -20.11 8.52 -18.21
CA ARG A 182 -21.33 9.35 -18.09
C ARG A 182 -21.07 10.81 -18.44
N HIS A 183 -19.91 11.34 -18.06
CA HIS A 183 -19.51 12.69 -18.45
C HIS A 183 -19.40 12.82 -19.96
N LEU A 184 -18.71 11.89 -20.63
CA LEU A 184 -18.61 11.88 -22.09
C LEU A 184 -19.99 11.78 -22.75
N ALA A 185 -20.86 10.91 -22.27
CA ALA A 185 -22.24 10.78 -22.74
C ALA A 185 -23.06 12.09 -22.54
N ALA A 186 -22.88 12.75 -21.40
CA ALA A 186 -23.56 14.04 -21.10
C ALA A 186 -23.08 15.19 -22.02
N LEU A 187 -21.86 15.08 -22.59
CA LEU A 187 -21.38 15.98 -23.64
C LEU A 187 -21.95 15.66 -25.04
N GLY A 188 -22.89 14.70 -25.13
CA GLY A 188 -23.51 14.28 -26.41
C GLY A 188 -22.66 13.29 -27.20
N ARG A 189 -21.59 12.72 -26.60
CA ARG A 189 -20.76 11.71 -27.30
C ARG A 189 -21.48 10.36 -27.34
N THR A 190 -21.55 9.76 -28.50
CA THR A 190 -22.34 8.54 -28.75
C THR A 190 -21.50 7.34 -29.16
N ARG A 191 -20.27 7.57 -29.61
CA ARG A 191 -19.33 6.54 -30.07
C ARG A 191 -18.09 6.54 -29.16
N ILE A 192 -18.35 6.27 -27.88
CA ILE A 192 -17.33 6.28 -26.82
C ILE A 192 -16.54 4.99 -26.87
N ALA A 193 -15.23 5.09 -27.05
CA ALA A 193 -14.29 3.97 -27.01
C ALA A 193 -13.56 3.90 -25.64
N HIS A 194 -13.01 2.72 -25.34
CA HIS A 194 -12.18 2.51 -24.16
C HIS A 194 -10.79 1.99 -24.53
N ILE A 195 -9.76 2.63 -24.03
CA ILE A 195 -8.41 2.06 -24.00
C ILE A 195 -8.20 1.44 -22.64
N ALA A 196 -8.32 0.11 -22.56
CA ALA A 196 -8.18 -0.64 -21.31
C ALA A 196 -6.70 -0.73 -20.87
N GLY A 197 -6.49 -0.90 -19.57
CA GLY A 197 -5.21 -1.35 -19.03
C GLY A 197 -5.04 -2.86 -19.12
N PRO A 198 -3.98 -3.44 -18.50
CA PRO A 198 -3.81 -4.88 -18.37
C PRO A 198 -4.98 -5.50 -17.60
N LEU A 199 -5.77 -6.37 -18.25
CA LEU A 199 -6.99 -6.94 -17.64
C LEU A 199 -6.71 -8.02 -16.59
N ASP A 200 -5.47 -8.41 -16.43
CA ASP A 200 -4.98 -9.24 -15.34
C ASP A 200 -4.70 -8.43 -14.05
N GLN A 201 -4.97 -7.12 -14.07
CA GLN A 201 -5.02 -6.26 -12.89
C GLN A 201 -6.46 -5.87 -12.56
N THR A 202 -6.89 -6.05 -11.31
CA THR A 202 -8.28 -5.77 -10.87
C THR A 202 -8.71 -4.33 -11.14
N SER A 203 -7.81 -3.36 -10.99
CA SER A 203 -8.09 -1.95 -11.30
C SER A 203 -8.50 -1.74 -12.76
N ALA A 204 -7.80 -2.38 -13.71
CA ALA A 204 -8.13 -2.29 -15.14
C ALA A 204 -9.44 -3.01 -15.47
N ALA A 205 -9.65 -4.20 -14.89
CA ALA A 205 -10.89 -4.96 -15.05
C ALA A 205 -12.11 -4.19 -14.51
N ASP A 206 -11.98 -3.55 -13.35
CA ASP A 206 -13.03 -2.72 -12.75
C ASP A 206 -13.32 -1.45 -13.57
N ARG A 207 -12.28 -0.80 -14.13
CA ARG A 207 -12.46 0.36 -15.04
C ARG A 207 -13.18 -0.06 -16.32
N LEU A 208 -12.85 -1.21 -16.89
CA LEU A 208 -13.58 -1.78 -18.03
C LEU A 208 -15.03 -2.13 -17.66
N ALA A 209 -15.27 -2.73 -16.50
CA ALA A 209 -16.64 -3.00 -16.02
C ALA A 209 -17.44 -1.70 -15.87
N GLY A 210 -16.84 -0.65 -15.32
CA GLY A 210 -17.46 0.67 -15.21
C GLY A 210 -17.79 1.32 -16.56
N PHE A 211 -16.93 1.14 -17.58
CA PHE A 211 -17.22 1.53 -18.96
C PHE A 211 -18.43 0.78 -19.53
N ARG A 212 -18.48 -0.54 -19.30
CA ARG A 212 -19.59 -1.40 -19.76
C ARG A 212 -20.91 -1.08 -19.09
N ASP A 213 -20.91 -0.70 -17.80
CA ASP A 213 -22.11 -0.34 -17.05
C ASP A 213 -22.90 0.83 -17.64
N VAL A 214 -22.26 1.70 -18.40
CA VAL A 214 -22.89 2.88 -19.02
C VAL A 214 -23.32 2.64 -20.46
N ARG A 215 -22.80 1.61 -21.10
CA ARG A 215 -23.19 1.26 -22.48
C ARG A 215 -24.63 0.77 -22.55
N ALA A 216 -25.35 1.19 -23.60
CA ALA A 216 -26.69 0.67 -23.83
C ALA A 216 -26.65 -0.83 -24.18
N PRO A 217 -27.58 -1.65 -23.67
CA PRO A 217 -27.73 -3.03 -24.13
C PRO A 217 -27.91 -3.08 -25.66
N GLY A 218 -27.16 -3.96 -26.34
CA GLY A 218 -27.25 -4.11 -27.79
C GLY A 218 -26.52 -3.04 -28.62
N ALA A 219 -25.66 -2.24 -28.03
CA ALA A 219 -24.93 -1.16 -28.69
C ALA A 219 -23.90 -1.60 -29.78
N GLY A 220 -23.96 -2.84 -30.26
CA GLY A 220 -23.06 -3.36 -31.29
C GLY A 220 -21.65 -3.72 -30.75
N PRO A 221 -20.64 -3.88 -31.63
CA PRO A 221 -19.29 -4.22 -31.23
C PRO A 221 -18.73 -3.25 -30.21
N GLU A 222 -18.01 -3.77 -29.21
CA GLU A 222 -17.41 -2.95 -28.15
C GLU A 222 -16.16 -2.23 -28.72
N PRO A 223 -16.17 -0.87 -28.79
CA PRO A 223 -15.03 -0.12 -29.27
C PRO A 223 -13.96 -0.06 -28.18
N MET A 224 -13.13 -1.10 -28.12
CA MET A 224 -12.08 -1.27 -27.12
C MET A 224 -10.77 -1.69 -27.78
N ALA A 225 -9.66 -1.21 -27.21
CA ALA A 225 -8.31 -1.69 -27.46
C ALA A 225 -7.53 -1.84 -26.16
N HIS A 226 -6.48 -2.65 -26.16
CA HIS A 226 -5.69 -2.95 -24.98
C HIS A 226 -4.43 -2.09 -24.94
N GLY A 227 -4.28 -1.34 -23.86
CA GLY A 227 -3.05 -0.69 -23.43
C GLY A 227 -2.34 -1.49 -22.34
N ASP A 228 -1.33 -0.87 -21.76
CA ASP A 228 -0.47 -1.42 -20.70
C ASP A 228 -0.16 -0.38 -19.61
N PHE A 229 -1.04 0.62 -19.45
CA PHE A 229 -0.88 1.79 -18.60
C PHE A 229 0.27 2.73 -19.00
N THR A 230 0.98 2.49 -20.10
CA THR A 230 2.04 3.36 -20.60
C THR A 230 1.52 4.30 -21.69
N SER A 231 2.23 5.41 -21.92
CA SER A 231 1.93 6.32 -23.02
C SER A 231 2.09 5.62 -24.39
N HIS A 232 3.11 4.78 -24.52
CA HIS A 232 3.34 4.01 -25.76
C HIS A 232 2.22 2.98 -26.02
N GLY A 233 1.74 2.29 -24.97
CA GLY A 233 0.57 1.42 -25.07
C GLY A 233 -0.69 2.18 -25.47
N GLY A 234 -0.87 3.39 -24.94
CA GLY A 234 -1.94 4.30 -25.32
C GLY A 234 -1.89 4.70 -26.78
N GLU A 235 -0.70 4.98 -27.34
CA GLU A 235 -0.52 5.27 -28.76
C GLU A 235 -0.91 4.08 -29.63
N ARG A 236 -0.43 2.89 -29.34
CA ARG A 236 -0.77 1.67 -30.10
C ARG A 236 -2.27 1.43 -30.09
N ALA A 237 -2.88 1.46 -28.91
CA ALA A 237 -4.30 1.22 -28.73
C ALA A 237 -5.16 2.28 -29.44
N MET A 238 -4.76 3.56 -29.41
CA MET A 238 -5.51 4.61 -30.09
C MET A 238 -5.45 4.47 -31.63
N ARG A 239 -4.31 4.09 -32.20
CA ARG A 239 -4.20 3.80 -33.64
C ARG A 239 -5.13 2.63 -34.02
N GLU A 240 -5.10 1.54 -33.26
CA GLU A 240 -6.00 0.40 -33.46
C GLU A 240 -7.48 0.81 -33.38
N LEU A 241 -7.86 1.62 -32.40
CA LEU A 241 -9.24 2.11 -32.26
C LEU A 241 -9.68 2.93 -33.44
N LEU A 242 -8.88 3.88 -33.94
CA LEU A 242 -9.24 4.71 -35.07
C LEU A 242 -9.32 3.92 -36.37
N ASP A 243 -8.49 2.88 -36.54
CA ASP A 243 -8.52 2.02 -37.72
C ASP A 243 -9.76 1.09 -37.74
N ARG A 244 -10.15 0.55 -36.55
CA ARG A 244 -11.32 -0.33 -36.41
C ARG A 244 -12.64 0.43 -36.22
N PHE A 245 -12.61 1.59 -35.61
CA PHE A 245 -13.77 2.41 -35.26
C PHE A 245 -13.53 3.88 -35.66
N PRO A 246 -13.45 4.19 -36.97
CA PRO A 246 -13.07 5.54 -37.43
C PRO A 246 -14.05 6.63 -37.03
N GLY A 247 -15.26 6.25 -36.63
CA GLY A 247 -16.28 7.16 -36.13
C GLY A 247 -16.20 7.49 -34.65
N THR A 248 -15.18 7.04 -33.93
CA THR A 248 -14.99 7.35 -32.48
C THR A 248 -15.02 8.86 -32.25
N ASP A 249 -15.88 9.31 -31.32
CA ASP A 249 -16.07 10.72 -30.94
C ASP A 249 -15.69 10.99 -29.48
N ALA A 250 -15.38 9.94 -28.70
CA ALA A 250 -14.81 10.08 -27.38
C ALA A 250 -14.00 8.85 -26.96
N VAL A 251 -13.05 9.03 -26.05
CA VAL A 251 -12.21 7.98 -25.51
C VAL A 251 -12.14 8.11 -23.99
N PHE A 252 -12.44 7.02 -23.29
CA PHE A 252 -12.06 6.82 -21.89
C PHE A 252 -10.77 5.99 -21.88
N ALA A 253 -9.67 6.58 -21.43
CA ALA A 253 -8.38 5.90 -21.28
C ALA A 253 -8.20 5.40 -19.83
N ALA A 254 -7.63 4.20 -19.70
CA ALA A 254 -7.51 3.52 -18.42
C ALA A 254 -6.67 4.30 -17.38
N ASN A 255 -5.71 5.13 -17.83
CA ASN A 255 -4.98 6.06 -16.96
C ASN A 255 -4.50 7.30 -17.75
N ASP A 256 -3.88 8.27 -17.07
CA ASP A 256 -3.42 9.52 -17.67
C ASP A 256 -2.26 9.34 -18.66
N LEU A 257 -1.36 8.39 -18.42
CA LEU A 257 -0.28 8.08 -19.37
C LEU A 257 -0.84 7.52 -20.67
N THR A 258 -1.79 6.60 -20.59
CA THR A 258 -2.51 6.06 -21.74
C THR A 258 -3.26 7.17 -22.49
N ALA A 259 -3.92 8.08 -21.75
CA ALA A 259 -4.60 9.24 -22.33
C ALA A 259 -3.62 10.16 -23.06
N ALA A 260 -2.45 10.44 -22.49
CA ALA A 260 -1.41 11.27 -23.12
C ALA A 260 -0.91 10.64 -24.44
N GLY A 261 -0.77 9.32 -24.48
CA GLY A 261 -0.47 8.58 -25.72
C GLY A 261 -1.58 8.71 -26.76
N ALA A 262 -2.83 8.57 -26.33
CA ALA A 262 -4.00 8.73 -27.21
C ALA A 262 -4.09 10.14 -27.79
N LEU A 263 -3.87 11.19 -26.97
CA LEU A 263 -3.85 12.59 -27.43
C LEU A 263 -2.79 12.84 -28.51
N ARG A 264 -1.62 12.22 -28.40
CA ARG A 264 -0.55 12.32 -29.41
C ARG A 264 -1.02 11.76 -30.75
N VAL A 265 -1.64 10.58 -30.75
CA VAL A 265 -2.15 9.94 -31.98
C VAL A 265 -3.30 10.75 -32.60
N LEU A 266 -4.21 11.27 -31.77
CA LEU A 266 -5.30 12.13 -32.26
C LEU A 266 -4.75 13.36 -32.98
N ARG A 267 -3.72 14.02 -32.43
CA ARG A 267 -3.02 15.14 -33.07
C ARG A 267 -2.36 14.74 -34.37
N GLU A 268 -1.64 13.61 -34.42
CA GLU A 268 -1.02 13.05 -35.66
C GLU A 268 -2.06 12.77 -36.77
N ARG A 269 -3.27 12.36 -36.36
CA ARG A 269 -4.39 12.07 -37.30
C ARG A 269 -5.24 13.30 -37.61
N GLY A 270 -4.84 14.50 -37.17
CA GLY A 270 -5.55 15.76 -37.42
C GLY A 270 -6.92 15.85 -36.71
N ARG A 271 -7.16 15.05 -35.67
CA ARG A 271 -8.39 15.11 -34.86
C ARG A 271 -8.25 16.16 -33.75
N ARG A 272 -9.18 17.10 -33.71
CA ARG A 272 -9.23 18.15 -32.68
C ARG A 272 -9.79 17.58 -31.38
N VAL A 273 -9.15 17.89 -30.25
CA VAL A 273 -9.61 17.55 -28.92
C VAL A 273 -10.00 18.86 -28.20
N PRO A 274 -11.20 19.00 -27.67
CA PRO A 274 -12.27 17.98 -27.56
C PRO A 274 -13.24 17.93 -28.75
N ASP A 275 -13.13 18.82 -29.74
CA ASP A 275 -14.17 19.05 -30.76
C ASP A 275 -14.56 17.78 -31.53
N ASP A 276 -13.58 17.11 -32.14
CA ASP A 276 -13.80 15.89 -32.90
C ASP A 276 -13.81 14.64 -32.03
N VAL A 277 -12.93 14.58 -31.01
CA VAL A 277 -12.82 13.46 -30.06
C VAL A 277 -12.56 14.00 -28.65
N ALA A 278 -13.47 13.78 -27.71
CA ALA A 278 -13.25 14.08 -26.30
C ALA A 278 -12.43 12.97 -25.61
N VAL A 279 -11.57 13.31 -24.66
CA VAL A 279 -10.72 12.34 -23.96
C VAL A 279 -10.84 12.52 -22.46
N VAL A 280 -11.02 11.40 -21.73
CA VAL A 280 -10.98 11.37 -20.25
C VAL A 280 -9.97 10.32 -19.83
N GLY A 281 -9.06 10.68 -18.91
CA GLY A 281 -8.08 9.80 -18.27
C GLY A 281 -8.55 9.27 -16.91
N PHE A 282 -7.60 8.73 -16.15
CA PHE A 282 -7.77 8.26 -14.78
C PHE A 282 -6.45 8.45 -14.04
N ASP A 283 -6.47 8.72 -12.74
CA ASP A 283 -5.42 8.92 -11.74
C ASP A 283 -5.28 10.39 -11.29
N ASP A 284 -5.43 11.37 -12.18
CA ASP A 284 -5.11 12.79 -11.99
C ASP A 284 -3.66 13.02 -11.55
N MET A 285 -2.74 12.41 -12.28
CA MET A 285 -1.31 12.64 -12.09
C MET A 285 -0.94 14.03 -12.61
N LEU A 286 -0.84 15.00 -11.72
CA LEU A 286 -0.63 16.42 -12.08
C LEU A 286 0.50 16.66 -13.09
N PRO A 287 1.70 16.02 -12.98
CA PRO A 287 2.75 16.20 -13.98
C PRO A 287 2.37 15.75 -15.39
N VAL A 288 1.36 14.88 -15.52
CA VAL A 288 0.85 14.38 -16.81
C VAL A 288 -0.40 15.16 -17.21
N ALA A 289 -1.42 15.17 -16.35
CA ALA A 289 -2.74 15.70 -16.67
C ALA A 289 -2.73 17.20 -16.99
N GLU A 290 -1.86 18.01 -16.35
CA GLU A 290 -1.74 19.45 -16.62
C GLU A 290 -0.81 19.77 -17.79
N GLN A 291 0.14 18.86 -18.11
CA GLN A 291 1.12 19.08 -19.18
C GLN A 291 0.67 18.55 -20.56
N THR A 292 -0.45 17.82 -20.62
CA THR A 292 -1.04 17.50 -21.93
C THR A 292 -1.57 18.76 -22.60
N ASP A 293 -1.60 18.77 -23.92
CA ASP A 293 -2.19 19.82 -24.73
C ASP A 293 -3.29 19.23 -25.64
N PRO A 294 -4.58 19.59 -25.32
CA PRO A 294 -5.07 20.37 -24.19
C PRO A 294 -4.96 19.64 -22.83
N PRO A 295 -5.05 20.38 -21.68
CA PRO A 295 -5.02 19.76 -20.34
C PRO A 295 -6.11 18.73 -20.13
N LEU A 296 -5.72 17.58 -19.55
CA LEU A 296 -6.53 16.35 -19.50
C LEU A 296 -7.62 16.38 -18.43
N THR A 297 -8.86 16.21 -18.83
CA THR A 297 -9.96 15.80 -17.95
C THR A 297 -9.73 14.37 -17.51
N THR A 298 -9.79 14.11 -16.19
CA THR A 298 -9.43 12.80 -15.64
C THR A 298 -10.17 12.50 -14.35
N VAL A 299 -10.17 11.24 -13.93
CA VAL A 299 -10.70 10.80 -12.64
C VAL A 299 -9.59 10.81 -11.63
N ARG A 300 -9.70 11.65 -10.59
CA ARG A 300 -8.74 11.70 -9.47
C ARG A 300 -8.97 10.55 -8.51
N GLN A 301 -7.89 9.87 -8.17
CA GLN A 301 -7.76 9.02 -6.99
C GLN A 301 -6.69 9.58 -6.05
N ASP A 302 -6.87 9.40 -4.73
CA ASP A 302 -5.90 9.86 -3.74
C ASP A 302 -4.78 8.80 -3.56
N ILE A 303 -3.86 8.76 -4.52
CA ILE A 303 -2.77 7.77 -4.57
C ILE A 303 -1.84 7.89 -3.35
N GLU A 304 -1.47 9.13 -2.98
CA GLU A 304 -0.62 9.36 -1.79
C GLU A 304 -1.36 8.98 -0.50
N GLY A 305 -2.66 9.34 -0.39
CA GLY A 305 -3.50 8.95 0.74
C GLY A 305 -3.70 7.45 0.85
N MET A 306 -3.83 6.75 -0.29
CA MET A 306 -3.90 5.29 -0.34
C MET A 306 -2.62 4.66 0.24
N GLY A 307 -1.44 5.10 -0.21
CA GLY A 307 -0.16 4.62 0.32
C GLY A 307 -0.01 4.88 1.83
N ARG A 308 -0.41 6.06 2.28
CA ARG A 308 -0.42 6.42 3.72
C ARG A 308 -1.35 5.51 4.52
N LEU A 309 -2.56 5.27 4.01
CA LEU A 309 -3.54 4.40 4.70
C LEU A 309 -3.07 2.96 4.79
N MET A 310 -2.47 2.42 3.72
CA MET A 310 -1.86 1.08 3.72
C MET A 310 -0.83 0.94 4.85
N ALA A 311 0.12 1.89 4.94
CA ALA A 311 1.14 1.88 5.98
C ALA A 311 0.53 1.98 7.39
N ARG A 312 -0.47 2.84 7.58
CA ARG A 312 -1.17 3.01 8.86
C ARG A 312 -1.90 1.74 9.30
N LEU A 313 -2.58 1.06 8.38
CA LEU A 313 -3.27 -0.21 8.69
C LEU A 313 -2.27 -1.29 9.07
N LEU A 314 -1.14 -1.39 8.35
CA LEU A 314 -0.09 -2.34 8.68
C LEU A 314 0.49 -2.08 10.09
N LEU A 315 0.86 -0.83 10.39
CA LEU A 315 1.45 -0.46 11.68
C LEU A 315 0.51 -0.76 12.84
N ARG A 316 -0.80 -0.47 12.71
CA ARG A 316 -1.81 -0.83 13.70
C ARG A 316 -1.85 -2.35 13.94
N GLY A 317 -1.91 -3.14 12.87
CA GLY A 317 -1.91 -4.61 12.99
C GLY A 317 -0.64 -5.16 13.65
N LEU A 318 0.50 -4.49 13.47
CA LEU A 318 1.75 -4.83 14.17
C LEU A 318 1.69 -4.50 15.66
N ASP A 319 1.07 -3.39 16.06
CA ASP A 319 0.93 -2.98 17.45
C ASP A 319 -0.03 -3.90 18.22
N ASP A 320 -1.16 -4.26 17.60
CA ASP A 320 -2.15 -5.16 18.19
C ASP A 320 -1.56 -6.55 18.47
N ARG A 321 -0.73 -7.08 17.56
CA ARG A 321 -0.03 -8.37 17.77
C ARG A 321 0.94 -8.32 18.96
N THR A 322 1.67 -7.21 19.12
CA THR A 322 2.60 -7.05 20.25
C THR A 322 1.87 -6.92 21.58
N ALA A 323 0.71 -6.27 21.60
CA ALA A 323 -0.12 -6.17 22.80
C ALA A 323 -0.72 -7.54 23.22
N GLY A 324 -1.11 -8.36 22.23
CA GLY A 324 -1.62 -9.73 22.48
C GLY A 324 -0.55 -10.70 23.00
N ASP A 325 0.71 -10.60 22.54
CA ASP A 325 1.81 -11.48 22.96
C ASP A 325 2.33 -11.13 24.39
N THR A 326 2.13 -9.89 24.85
CA THR A 326 2.47 -9.47 26.21
C THR A 326 1.42 -9.88 27.27
N GLY A 327 0.19 -10.20 26.86
CA GLY A 327 -0.90 -10.60 27.76
C GLY A 327 -0.85 -12.06 28.24
N THR A 328 0.01 -12.91 27.67
CA THR A 328 0.08 -14.36 27.99
C THR A 328 1.24 -14.76 28.90
N VAL A 329 2.02 -13.83 29.43
CA VAL A 329 3.22 -14.14 30.24
C VAL A 329 3.01 -13.95 31.76
N GLU A 330 1.84 -13.52 32.24
CA GLU A 330 1.61 -13.26 33.65
C GLU A 330 0.94 -14.41 34.43
N ASP A 331 0.86 -15.66 33.91
CA ASP A 331 0.34 -16.75 34.74
C ASP A 331 1.11 -18.09 34.56
N ALA A 332 2.40 -18.07 34.89
CA ALA A 332 3.18 -19.30 35.13
C ALA A 332 4.22 -19.08 36.21
N GLY A 333 3.77 -19.09 37.45
CA GLY A 333 4.74 -19.08 38.55
C GLY A 333 4.13 -19.02 39.96
N THR A 334 3.44 -20.07 40.40
CA THR A 334 3.50 -20.48 41.82
C THR A 334 3.23 -21.96 41.97
N TYR A 335 4.28 -22.75 42.00
CA TYR A 335 4.25 -24.05 42.66
C TYR A 335 4.21 -23.84 44.16
N GLY A 336 3.18 -24.35 44.82
CA GLY A 336 2.99 -24.32 46.26
C GLY A 336 2.01 -25.39 46.71
N ASP A 337 2.56 -26.55 46.89
CA ASP A 337 2.31 -27.63 47.88
C ASP A 337 0.93 -27.81 48.54
N ALA A 338 0.47 -29.03 48.46
CA ALA A 338 -0.31 -29.92 49.31
C ALA A 338 -1.28 -29.39 50.38
N GLY A 339 -2.50 -29.93 50.35
CA GLY A 339 -3.38 -29.98 51.53
C GLY A 339 -4.82 -30.42 51.24
N THR A 340 -5.06 -31.65 51.51
CA THR A 340 -6.28 -32.47 51.54
C THR A 340 -7.59 -31.87 52.12
N VAL A 341 -8.74 -32.45 51.65
CA VAL A 341 -9.98 -32.87 52.32
C VAL A 341 -11.20 -31.91 52.29
N GLY A 342 -12.21 -32.37 51.59
CA GLY A 342 -13.57 -32.62 52.08
C GLY A 342 -14.62 -31.51 52.07
N GLY A 343 -15.77 -31.78 51.44
CA GLY A 343 -17.01 -31.28 51.94
C GLY A 343 -18.00 -30.72 50.88
N ALA A 344 -19.03 -31.47 50.68
CA ALA A 344 -20.22 -31.19 49.87
C ALA A 344 -21.03 -29.98 50.31
N GLY A 345 -21.79 -29.35 49.40
CA GLY A 345 -22.91 -28.51 49.77
C GLY A 345 -23.36 -27.59 48.64
N GLY A 346 -24.52 -27.88 48.07
CA GLY A 346 -25.17 -27.18 47.00
C GLY A 346 -25.71 -25.79 47.34
N GLY A 347 -26.13 -25.06 46.35
CA GLY A 347 -26.91 -23.84 46.47
C GLY A 347 -26.89 -23.00 45.18
N SER A 348 -27.97 -23.10 44.43
CA SER A 348 -28.30 -22.21 43.32
C SER A 348 -28.52 -20.78 43.79
N VAL A 349 -28.34 -19.78 42.97
CA VAL A 349 -29.24 -18.70 42.55
C VAL A 349 -28.45 -17.46 42.11
N GLY A 350 -28.86 -16.90 40.96
CA GLY A 350 -28.85 -15.46 40.71
C GLY A 350 -27.75 -14.88 39.84
N GLY A 351 -28.14 -14.65 38.58
CA GLY A 351 -27.33 -13.90 37.61
C GLY A 351 -27.06 -12.45 37.97
N THR A 352 -26.05 -11.95 37.38
CA THR A 352 -25.96 -10.53 36.93
C THR A 352 -24.79 -10.41 35.98
N GLY A 353 -25.09 -9.83 34.82
CA GLY A 353 -24.27 -9.05 33.91
C GLY A 353 -22.78 -9.28 33.84
N THR A 354 -22.33 -10.00 32.82
CA THR A 354 -20.98 -9.87 32.29
C THR A 354 -20.84 -8.51 31.64
N PRO A 355 -19.79 -7.73 31.95
CA PRO A 355 -19.43 -6.60 31.09
C PRO A 355 -18.92 -7.17 29.77
N ASP A 356 -19.56 -6.70 28.72
CA ASP A 356 -19.23 -6.93 27.31
C ASP A 356 -17.73 -6.61 27.11
N GLY A 357 -16.91 -7.63 27.09
CA GLY A 357 -15.51 -7.53 26.66
C GLY A 357 -15.52 -7.30 25.14
N GLY A 358 -15.55 -6.04 24.73
CA GLY A 358 -15.44 -5.67 23.34
C GLY A 358 -14.24 -6.37 22.72
N ALA A 359 -14.50 -7.31 21.81
CA ALA A 359 -13.47 -7.87 20.96
C ALA A 359 -12.72 -6.72 20.28
N PRO A 360 -11.38 -6.79 20.14
CA PRO A 360 -10.63 -5.76 19.43
C PRO A 360 -11.27 -5.61 18.05
N ALA A 361 -11.58 -4.36 17.67
CA ALA A 361 -12.19 -4.06 16.39
C ALA A 361 -11.26 -4.57 15.28
N THR A 362 -11.61 -5.70 14.69
CA THR A 362 -10.89 -6.23 13.52
C THR A 362 -10.92 -5.16 12.44
N ALA A 363 -9.75 -4.82 11.89
CA ALA A 363 -9.66 -3.90 10.78
C ALA A 363 -10.59 -4.40 9.65
N PRO A 364 -11.34 -3.52 8.97
CA PRO A 364 -12.22 -3.97 7.89
C PRO A 364 -11.38 -4.64 6.79
N PRO A 365 -11.83 -5.77 6.22
CA PRO A 365 -11.06 -6.56 5.26
C PRO A 365 -10.68 -5.78 3.99
N GLY A 366 -11.43 -4.74 3.62
CA GLY A 366 -11.13 -3.89 2.47
C GLY A 366 -11.61 -2.46 2.65
N VAL A 367 -10.76 -1.49 2.29
CA VAL A 367 -11.10 -0.06 2.26
C VAL A 367 -11.10 0.42 0.82
N ILE A 368 -12.24 0.92 0.35
CA ILE A 368 -12.39 1.53 -0.97
C ILE A 368 -12.43 3.05 -0.83
N LEU A 369 -11.44 3.73 -1.40
CA LEU A 369 -11.37 5.18 -1.43
C LEU A 369 -12.22 5.76 -2.57
N PRO A 370 -12.94 6.86 -2.34
CA PRO A 370 -13.75 7.50 -3.38
C PRO A 370 -12.85 8.12 -4.47
N THR A 371 -13.42 8.22 -5.67
CA THR A 371 -12.80 8.90 -6.80
C THR A 371 -13.62 10.12 -7.22
N THR A 372 -13.00 11.09 -7.90
CA THR A 372 -13.66 12.34 -8.31
C THR A 372 -13.26 12.71 -9.73
N LEU A 373 -14.22 13.04 -10.59
CA LEU A 373 -13.95 13.57 -11.92
C LEU A 373 -13.44 15.01 -11.85
N VAL A 374 -12.26 15.26 -12.39
CA VAL A 374 -11.63 16.57 -12.53
C VAL A 374 -11.72 17.00 -13.98
N ARG A 375 -12.55 18.03 -14.24
CA ARG A 375 -12.77 18.53 -15.59
C ARG A 375 -11.67 19.53 -15.96
N ARG A 376 -11.15 19.39 -17.18
CA ARG A 376 -10.20 20.29 -17.83
C ARG A 376 -10.62 20.49 -19.29
N ALA A 377 -9.68 20.62 -20.21
CA ALA A 377 -9.98 21.04 -21.58
C ALA A 377 -10.18 19.90 -22.58
N THR A 378 -9.90 18.63 -22.24
CA THR A 378 -10.07 17.51 -23.16
C THR A 378 -11.49 16.92 -23.23
N ALA A 379 -12.35 17.27 -22.24
CA ALA A 379 -13.74 16.80 -22.23
C ALA A 379 -14.60 17.68 -21.31
#